data_30d97650c8db73e498241d34ae8318ed
#
_entry.id   30d97650c8db73e498241d34ae8318ed
#
_cell.length_a   1.000
_cell.length_b   1.000
_cell.length_c   1.000
_cell.angle_alpha   90.00
_cell.angle_beta   90.00
_cell.angle_gamma   90.00
#
_symmetry.space_group_name_H-M   'P 1'
#
loop_
_entity.id
_entity.type
_entity.pdbx_description
1 polymer ?
#
loop_
_entity_poly.entity_id
_entity_poly.type
_entity_poly.pdbx_seq_one_letter_code
_entity_poly.pdbx_strand_id
1 'polypeptide(L)'
;TNVTSYEEGEIKAALNLTENNRATYRDVSLWDYCSTLLNSTGATSVVLDNHFRCNYGIIGYSKEFFYRRRLGINLNIKTTPGNANIDQEGIIWEDVIGSQKNEMQNINEEEAKRCIEIAEKLAKKYPDISIGIISPFKHQAQEISSMIHEDLSGQIVSDTVHKFQGDEKDVIIYSLVVTDDSSEGKIRWIDYSVPNLVNVAVTRARKALYVVGNLHYIQTHSSIDLPLGYLAWYAENKQKINLDS
;
A
#
# COMPACT_ATOMS: atom_id res chain seq x y z
N THR A 1 -11.83 -3.67 8.91
CA THR A 1 -12.25 -4.89 9.63
C THR A 1 -13.38 -5.49 8.86
N ASN A 2 -13.17 -6.70 8.31
CA ASN A 2 -14.24 -7.46 7.67
C ASN A 2 -15.11 -8.03 8.78
N VAL A 3 -16.19 -7.34 9.12
CA VAL A 3 -17.24 -7.87 10.00
C VAL A 3 -18.03 -8.89 9.19
N THR A 4 -18.14 -10.12 9.70
CA THR A 4 -18.95 -11.16 9.05
C THR A 4 -20.45 -10.84 9.18
N SER A 5 -21.28 -11.40 8.29
CA SER A 5 -22.73 -11.20 8.35
C SER A 5 -23.36 -11.71 9.67
N TYR A 6 -22.71 -12.67 10.32
CA TYR A 6 -23.11 -13.17 11.64
C TYR A 6 -22.82 -12.16 12.74
N GLU A 7 -21.59 -11.62 12.78
CA GLU A 7 -21.19 -10.57 13.73
C GLU A 7 -22.01 -9.30 13.57
N GLU A 8 -22.38 -8.95 12.32
CA GLU A 8 -23.28 -7.82 12.05
C GLU A 8 -24.66 -8.03 12.66
N GLY A 9 -25.22 -9.23 12.57
CA GLY A 9 -26.49 -9.59 13.19
C GLY A 9 -26.46 -9.46 14.70
N GLU A 10 -25.40 -9.93 15.34
CA GLU A 10 -25.20 -9.81 16.80
C GLU A 10 -25.06 -8.35 17.25
N ILE A 11 -24.29 -7.55 16.50
CA ILE A 11 -24.11 -6.10 16.78
C ILE A 11 -25.45 -5.36 16.65
N LYS A 12 -26.21 -5.62 15.59
CA LYS A 12 -27.55 -5.03 15.39
C LYS A 12 -28.50 -5.39 16.51
N ALA A 13 -28.51 -6.66 16.93
CA ALA A 13 -29.33 -7.12 18.04
C ALA A 13 -28.92 -6.48 19.38
N ALA A 14 -27.61 -6.42 19.66
CA ALA A 14 -27.08 -5.82 20.92
C ALA A 14 -27.33 -4.32 21.01
N LEU A 15 -27.36 -3.62 19.88
CA LEU A 15 -27.59 -2.17 19.82
C LEU A 15 -29.05 -1.79 19.53
N ASN A 16 -29.98 -2.76 19.44
CA ASN A 16 -31.38 -2.55 19.06
C ASN A 16 -31.54 -1.77 17.72
N LEU A 17 -30.64 -2.03 16.75
CA LEU A 17 -30.69 -1.38 15.44
C LEU A 17 -31.74 -2.04 14.56
N THR A 18 -32.63 -1.25 13.94
CA THR A 18 -33.62 -1.74 12.98
C THR A 18 -32.95 -2.03 11.62
N GLU A 19 -33.56 -2.91 10.81
CA GLU A 19 -33.05 -3.25 9.46
C GLU A 19 -32.87 -2.03 8.53
N ASN A 20 -33.60 -0.95 8.76
CA ASN A 20 -33.52 0.29 7.99
C ASN A 20 -32.39 1.22 8.42
N ASN A 21 -31.59 0.84 9.42
CA ASN A 21 -30.48 1.67 9.85
C ASN A 21 -29.29 1.51 8.87
N ARG A 22 -29.05 2.56 8.06
CA ARG A 22 -28.00 2.58 7.02
C ARG A 22 -26.57 2.53 7.56
N ALA A 23 -26.37 2.55 8.86
CA ALA A 23 -25.08 2.43 9.52
C ALA A 23 -24.63 0.97 9.66
N THR A 24 -24.46 0.28 8.54
CA THR A 24 -23.89 -1.06 8.54
C THR A 24 -22.40 -0.97 8.24
N TYR A 25 -21.58 -1.47 9.14
CA TYR A 25 -20.11 -1.51 8.98
C TYR A 25 -19.63 -2.28 7.74
N ARG A 26 -20.51 -3.06 7.14
CA ARG A 26 -20.21 -3.88 5.97
C ARG A 26 -20.12 -3.07 4.70
N ASP A 27 -21.05 -2.14 4.52
CA ASP A 27 -21.28 -1.48 3.23
C ASP A 27 -20.85 0.00 3.26
N VAL A 28 -20.74 0.58 4.46
CA VAL A 28 -20.42 2.01 4.64
C VAL A 28 -19.39 2.18 5.73
N SER A 29 -18.27 2.83 5.43
CA SER A 29 -17.30 3.19 6.45
C SER A 29 -17.86 4.27 7.40
N LEU A 30 -17.36 4.33 8.63
CA LEU A 30 -17.73 5.41 9.57
C LEU A 30 -17.48 6.79 8.95
N TRP A 31 -16.41 6.93 8.16
CA TRP A 31 -16.10 8.15 7.44
C TRP A 31 -17.18 8.51 6.42
N ASP A 32 -17.60 7.58 5.59
CA ASP A 32 -18.64 7.81 4.57
C ASP A 32 -19.97 8.16 5.22
N TYR A 33 -20.31 7.48 6.33
CA TYR A 33 -21.51 7.78 7.10
C TYR A 33 -21.47 9.20 7.70
N CYS A 34 -20.38 9.55 8.37
CA CYS A 34 -20.22 10.91 8.94
C CYS A 34 -20.19 11.98 7.85
N SER A 35 -19.52 11.73 6.72
CA SER A 35 -19.46 12.66 5.60
C SER A 35 -20.85 12.89 4.99
N THR A 36 -21.66 11.85 4.86
CA THR A 36 -23.03 11.96 4.38
C THR A 36 -23.90 12.78 5.35
N LEU A 37 -23.77 12.56 6.65
CA LEU A 37 -24.48 13.34 7.67
C LEU A 37 -24.05 14.81 7.64
N LEU A 38 -22.75 15.11 7.59
CA LEU A 38 -22.23 16.47 7.54
C LEU A 38 -22.75 17.21 6.29
N ASN A 39 -22.71 16.57 5.13
CA ASN A 39 -23.25 17.14 3.90
C ASN A 39 -24.75 17.41 3.99
N SER A 40 -25.52 16.55 4.66
CA SER A 40 -26.97 16.74 4.84
C SER A 40 -27.34 17.88 5.80
N THR A 41 -26.43 18.23 6.72
CA THR A 41 -26.63 19.31 7.71
C THR A 41 -26.05 20.65 7.27
N GLY A 42 -25.39 20.71 6.10
CA GLY A 42 -24.70 21.91 5.61
C GLY A 42 -23.43 22.24 6.41
N ALA A 43 -22.93 21.32 7.21
CA ALA A 43 -21.69 21.51 7.95
C ALA A 43 -20.48 21.49 7.00
N THR A 44 -19.52 22.36 7.25
CA THR A 44 -18.27 22.44 6.47
C THR A 44 -17.27 21.39 6.96
N SER A 45 -16.77 20.55 6.05
CA SER A 45 -15.63 19.69 6.32
C SER A 45 -14.32 20.41 5.99
N VAL A 46 -13.31 20.25 6.84
CA VAL A 46 -11.96 20.75 6.56
C VAL A 46 -11.10 19.58 6.12
N VAL A 47 -10.49 19.71 4.97
CA VAL A 47 -9.53 18.71 4.45
C VAL A 47 -8.13 19.10 4.88
N LEU A 48 -7.40 18.16 5.48
CA LEU A 48 -5.96 18.32 5.75
C LEU A 48 -5.20 17.99 4.47
N ASP A 49 -4.72 19.02 3.80
CA ASP A 49 -4.10 18.92 2.48
C ASP A 49 -2.55 19.03 2.49
N ASN A 50 -1.94 19.20 3.66
CA ASN A 50 -0.49 19.28 3.79
C ASN A 50 0.13 17.94 4.14
N HIS A 51 1.15 17.52 3.38
CA HIS A 51 1.85 16.26 3.57
C HIS A 51 3.33 16.50 3.95
N PHE A 52 3.77 15.93 5.08
CA PHE A 52 5.11 16.13 5.65
C PHE A 52 5.92 14.82 5.81
N ARG A 53 5.38 13.68 5.44
CA ARG A 53 5.95 12.36 5.79
C ARG A 53 6.82 11.77 4.70
N CYS A 54 6.20 11.44 3.57
CA CYS A 54 6.87 10.69 2.52
C CYS A 54 7.75 11.58 1.67
N ASN A 55 8.85 11.01 1.16
CA ASN A 55 9.63 11.62 0.10
C ASN A 55 8.72 12.08 -1.06
N TYR A 56 9.09 13.19 -1.68
CA TYR A 56 8.35 13.79 -2.79
C TYR A 56 8.02 12.79 -3.91
N GLY A 57 9.00 11.95 -4.31
CA GLY A 57 8.82 10.96 -5.35
C GLY A 57 7.90 9.79 -4.97
N ILE A 58 7.61 9.60 -3.68
CA ILE A 58 6.66 8.57 -3.20
C ILE A 58 5.25 9.15 -3.16
N ILE A 59 5.09 10.28 -2.47
CA ILE A 59 3.77 10.86 -2.28
C ILE A 59 3.15 11.38 -3.56
N GLY A 60 3.97 11.70 -4.57
CA GLY A 60 3.50 12.11 -5.88
C GLY A 60 2.57 11.09 -6.55
N TYR A 61 2.84 9.80 -6.39
CA TYR A 61 1.92 8.74 -6.81
C TYR A 61 0.54 8.89 -6.17
N SER A 62 0.50 9.00 -4.84
CA SER A 62 -0.76 9.15 -4.09
C SER A 62 -1.45 10.47 -4.39
N LYS A 63 -0.69 11.58 -4.47
CA LYS A 63 -1.20 12.90 -4.84
C LYS A 63 -1.99 12.84 -6.15
N GLU A 64 -1.38 12.30 -7.19
CA GLU A 64 -2.00 12.26 -8.51
C GLU A 64 -3.14 11.25 -8.57
N PHE A 65 -2.93 10.02 -8.13
CA PHE A 65 -3.90 8.96 -8.34
C PHE A 65 -5.08 9.01 -7.36
N PHE A 66 -4.81 9.13 -6.06
CA PHE A 66 -5.86 9.06 -5.03
C PHE A 66 -6.45 10.42 -4.67
N TYR A 67 -5.60 11.43 -4.45
CA TYR A 67 -6.09 12.72 -4.00
C TYR A 67 -6.65 13.55 -5.14
N ARG A 68 -5.88 13.78 -6.22
CA ARG A 68 -6.30 14.66 -7.31
C ARG A 68 -7.39 14.03 -8.18
N ARG A 69 -7.12 12.84 -8.76
CA ARG A 69 -8.06 12.21 -9.72
C ARG A 69 -9.34 11.72 -9.08
N ARG A 70 -9.28 11.15 -7.85
CA ARG A 70 -10.46 10.54 -7.21
C ARG A 70 -11.20 11.47 -6.27
N LEU A 71 -10.50 12.36 -5.55
CA LEU A 71 -11.09 13.21 -4.52
C LEU A 71 -11.13 14.69 -4.92
N GLY A 72 -10.48 15.10 -6.02
CA GLY A 72 -10.38 16.51 -6.40
C GLY A 72 -9.54 17.35 -5.44
N ILE A 73 -8.71 16.71 -4.58
CA ILE A 73 -7.89 17.37 -3.58
C ILE A 73 -6.47 17.56 -4.13
N ASN A 74 -5.99 18.81 -4.14
CA ASN A 74 -4.60 19.11 -4.47
C ASN A 74 -3.75 19.07 -3.20
N LEU A 75 -3.06 17.93 -2.98
CA LEU A 75 -2.20 17.73 -1.81
C LEU A 75 -0.95 18.61 -1.88
N ASN A 76 -0.70 19.39 -0.82
CA ASN A 76 0.49 20.24 -0.68
C ASN A 76 1.63 19.41 -0.10
N ILE A 77 2.65 19.11 -0.91
CA ILE A 77 3.82 18.34 -0.46
C ILE A 77 4.82 19.31 0.19
N LYS A 78 5.19 19.05 1.44
CA LYS A 78 6.13 19.86 2.24
C LYS A 78 7.49 19.18 2.45
N THR A 79 7.67 17.99 1.87
CA THR A 79 8.95 17.28 1.90
C THR A 79 9.83 17.73 0.73
N THR A 80 11.14 17.85 0.97
CA THR A 80 12.11 18.30 -0.04
C THR A 80 12.76 17.09 -0.71
N PRO A 81 12.88 17.05 -2.06
CA PRO A 81 13.65 16.03 -2.76
C PRO A 81 15.13 16.04 -2.34
N GLY A 82 15.78 14.89 -2.38
CA GLY A 82 17.23 14.76 -2.12
C GLY A 82 17.64 14.75 -0.64
N ASN A 83 16.68 14.69 0.28
CA ASN A 83 16.95 14.75 1.73
C ASN A 83 16.91 13.38 2.44
N ALA A 84 16.81 12.28 1.69
CA ALA A 84 16.61 10.97 2.30
C ALA A 84 17.89 10.35 2.88
N ASN A 85 19.07 10.82 2.50
CA ASN A 85 20.38 10.25 2.89
C ASN A 85 20.52 8.75 2.57
N ILE A 86 19.93 8.32 1.48
CA ILE A 86 20.05 6.97 0.91
C ILE A 86 20.31 7.09 -0.59
N ASP A 87 20.93 6.08 -1.21
CA ASP A 87 21.33 6.14 -2.63
C ASP A 87 20.17 6.28 -3.60
N GLN A 88 19.05 5.66 -3.29
CA GLN A 88 17.85 5.65 -4.13
C GLN A 88 16.65 6.12 -3.31
N GLU A 89 16.00 7.16 -3.78
CA GLU A 89 14.81 7.75 -3.19
C GLU A 89 13.58 7.53 -4.06
N GLY A 90 12.42 7.66 -3.44
CA GLY A 90 11.14 7.57 -4.15
C GLY A 90 10.70 6.13 -4.38
N ILE A 91 10.02 5.87 -5.51
CA ILE A 91 9.52 4.54 -5.85
C ILE A 91 10.53 3.86 -6.79
N ILE A 92 11.00 2.69 -6.42
CA ILE A 92 11.92 1.85 -7.18
C ILE A 92 11.20 0.53 -7.49
N TRP A 93 11.23 0.09 -8.76
CA TRP A 93 10.70 -1.21 -9.13
C TRP A 93 11.82 -2.22 -9.24
N GLU A 94 11.65 -3.34 -8.57
CA GLU A 94 12.51 -4.52 -8.64
C GLU A 94 11.73 -5.61 -9.38
N ASP A 95 12.08 -5.80 -10.64
CA ASP A 95 11.38 -6.76 -11.51
C ASP A 95 11.77 -8.19 -11.16
N VAL A 96 10.78 -8.98 -10.75
CA VAL A 96 10.95 -10.39 -10.38
C VAL A 96 9.95 -11.23 -11.13
N ILE A 97 10.46 -12.08 -12.01
CA ILE A 97 9.70 -13.12 -12.69
C ILE A 97 9.85 -14.40 -11.87
N GLY A 98 8.86 -14.70 -11.06
CA GLY A 98 8.84 -15.88 -10.23
C GLY A 98 7.62 -16.76 -10.51
N SER A 99 7.64 -17.98 -10.00
CA SER A 99 6.49 -18.87 -10.00
C SER A 99 5.85 -18.92 -8.62
N GLN A 100 4.55 -19.10 -8.58
CA GLN A 100 3.85 -19.26 -7.32
C GLN A 100 4.00 -20.71 -6.84
N LYS A 101 4.49 -20.90 -5.62
CA LYS A 101 4.70 -22.24 -5.04
C LYS A 101 3.40 -23.00 -4.80
N ASN A 102 2.35 -22.27 -4.41
CA ASN A 102 1.04 -22.82 -4.12
C ASN A 102 -0.02 -21.75 -4.35
N GLU A 103 -0.89 -21.98 -5.32
CA GLU A 103 -1.95 -21.01 -5.67
C GLU A 103 -2.85 -20.65 -4.48
N MET A 104 -3.13 -21.60 -3.58
CA MET A 104 -3.97 -21.37 -2.41
C MET A 104 -3.29 -20.54 -1.32
N GLN A 105 -1.96 -20.48 -1.27
CA GLN A 105 -1.22 -19.80 -0.21
C GLN A 105 -0.77 -18.39 -0.58
N ASN A 106 -0.82 -18.01 -1.86
CA ASN A 106 -0.31 -16.72 -2.32
C ASN A 106 1.13 -16.45 -1.83
N ILE A 107 2.05 -17.38 -2.08
CA ILE A 107 3.47 -17.28 -1.79
C ILE A 107 4.26 -17.26 -3.10
N ASN A 108 5.16 -16.29 -3.22
CA ASN A 108 6.17 -16.21 -4.26
C ASN A 108 7.55 -16.19 -3.58
N GLU A 109 8.27 -17.31 -3.65
CA GLU A 109 9.58 -17.46 -2.99
C GLU A 109 10.65 -16.56 -3.59
N GLU A 110 10.63 -16.35 -4.90
CA GLU A 110 11.57 -15.48 -5.58
C GLU A 110 11.40 -14.03 -5.15
N GLU A 111 10.15 -13.55 -5.04
CA GLU A 111 9.88 -12.23 -4.47
C GLU A 111 10.31 -12.15 -3.00
N ALA A 112 10.04 -13.19 -2.20
CA ALA A 112 10.44 -13.22 -0.79
C ALA A 112 11.96 -13.13 -0.64
N LYS A 113 12.72 -13.93 -1.39
CA LYS A 113 14.19 -13.89 -1.43
C LYS A 113 14.69 -12.51 -1.85
N ARG A 114 14.10 -11.94 -2.92
CA ARG A 114 14.49 -10.61 -3.39
C ARG A 114 14.23 -9.52 -2.35
N CYS A 115 13.12 -9.58 -1.65
CA CYS A 115 12.81 -8.66 -0.55
C CYS A 115 13.87 -8.72 0.56
N ILE A 116 14.29 -9.91 0.96
CA ILE A 116 15.32 -10.11 1.99
C ILE A 116 16.68 -9.58 1.50
N GLU A 117 17.10 -9.92 0.27
CA GLU A 117 18.37 -9.42 -0.30
C GLU A 117 18.44 -7.88 -0.30
N ILE A 118 17.34 -7.22 -0.68
CA ILE A 118 17.26 -5.76 -0.65
C ILE A 118 17.35 -5.23 0.78
N ALA A 119 16.59 -5.84 1.70
CA ALA A 119 16.55 -5.41 3.09
C ALA A 119 17.91 -5.55 3.78
N GLU A 120 18.58 -6.71 3.63
CA GLU A 120 19.91 -6.97 4.21
C GLU A 120 20.98 -6.04 3.63
N LYS A 121 20.95 -5.80 2.31
CA LYS A 121 21.87 -4.87 1.66
C LYS A 121 21.70 -3.45 2.22
N LEU A 122 20.45 -3.00 2.39
CA LEU A 122 20.15 -1.69 2.95
C LEU A 122 20.51 -1.59 4.42
N ALA A 123 20.18 -2.60 5.24
CA ALA A 123 20.49 -2.65 6.65
C ALA A 123 22.00 -2.61 6.89
N LYS A 124 22.78 -3.38 6.10
CA LYS A 124 24.26 -3.36 6.17
C LYS A 124 24.84 -2.02 5.80
N LYS A 125 24.27 -1.32 4.81
CA LYS A 125 24.78 -0.04 4.32
C LYS A 125 24.37 1.14 5.20
N TYR A 126 23.17 1.06 5.79
CA TYR A 126 22.56 2.12 6.58
C TYR A 126 22.04 1.56 7.91
N PRO A 127 22.91 1.44 8.93
CA PRO A 127 22.56 0.79 10.20
C PRO A 127 21.39 1.46 10.96
N ASP A 128 21.19 2.76 10.73
CA ASP A 128 20.19 3.55 11.46
C ASP A 128 18.81 3.63 10.78
N ILE A 129 18.64 3.03 9.59
CA ILE A 129 17.35 3.09 8.91
C ILE A 129 16.41 1.96 9.40
N SER A 130 15.13 2.29 9.46
CA SER A 130 14.07 1.31 9.70
C SER A 130 13.53 0.75 8.38
N ILE A 131 13.38 -0.57 8.30
CA ILE A 131 12.93 -1.26 7.08
C ILE A 131 11.67 -2.06 7.39
N GLY A 132 10.64 -1.87 6.57
CA GLY A 132 9.43 -2.67 6.58
C GLY A 132 9.29 -3.47 5.29
N ILE A 133 9.02 -4.76 5.39
CA ILE A 133 8.66 -5.58 4.23
C ILE A 133 7.17 -5.90 4.35
N ILE A 134 6.38 -5.49 3.37
CA ILE A 134 4.94 -5.64 3.45
C ILE A 134 4.38 -6.40 2.25
N SER A 135 3.30 -7.12 2.48
CA SER A 135 2.56 -7.80 1.40
C SER A 135 1.05 -7.65 1.59
N PRO A 136 0.25 -7.65 0.52
CA PRO A 136 -1.21 -7.78 0.61
C PRO A 136 -1.63 -9.12 1.21
N PHE A 137 -0.77 -10.14 1.09
CA PHE A 137 -1.08 -11.53 1.41
C PHE A 137 -0.36 -11.99 2.68
N LYS A 138 -1.15 -12.53 3.61
CA LYS A 138 -0.67 -12.95 4.93
C LYS A 138 0.44 -14.01 4.85
N HIS A 139 0.27 -15.03 4.02
CA HIS A 139 1.27 -16.11 3.92
C HIS A 139 2.60 -15.62 3.34
N GLN A 140 2.57 -14.70 2.37
CA GLN A 140 3.79 -14.07 1.85
C GLN A 140 4.52 -13.28 2.94
N ALA A 141 3.79 -12.48 3.72
CA ALA A 141 4.38 -11.74 4.82
C ALA A 141 4.98 -12.65 5.89
N GLN A 142 4.34 -13.79 6.18
CA GLN A 142 4.84 -14.81 7.12
C GLN A 142 6.08 -15.53 6.56
N GLU A 143 6.09 -15.89 5.28
CA GLU A 143 7.24 -16.49 4.62
C GLU A 143 8.44 -15.55 4.71
N ILE A 144 8.27 -14.29 4.33
CA ILE A 144 9.33 -13.27 4.44
C ILE A 144 9.79 -13.11 5.89
N SER A 145 8.86 -13.05 6.85
CA SER A 145 9.17 -12.91 8.28
C SER A 145 10.05 -14.06 8.78
N SER A 146 9.82 -15.29 8.31
CA SER A 146 10.60 -16.46 8.68
C SER A 146 12.03 -16.45 8.13
N MET A 147 12.29 -15.66 7.07
CA MET A 147 13.59 -15.52 6.43
C MET A 147 14.46 -14.40 7.02
N ILE A 148 13.88 -13.50 7.85
CA ILE A 148 14.63 -12.41 8.48
C ILE A 148 15.60 -13.01 9.52
N HIS A 149 16.88 -12.70 9.35
CA HIS A 149 17.91 -13.13 10.30
C HIS A 149 17.70 -12.47 11.67
N GLU A 150 17.89 -13.22 12.75
CA GLU A 150 17.62 -12.77 14.12
C GLU A 150 18.35 -11.46 14.48
N ASP A 151 19.60 -11.32 14.05
CA ASP A 151 20.41 -10.11 14.28
C ASP A 151 19.83 -8.85 13.63
N LEU A 152 18.97 -8.99 12.62
CA LEU A 152 18.35 -7.88 11.90
C LEU A 152 16.88 -7.62 12.31
N SER A 153 16.33 -8.44 13.22
CA SER A 153 14.94 -8.34 13.66
C SER A 153 14.57 -7.03 14.34
N GLY A 154 15.55 -6.30 14.86
CA GLY A 154 15.36 -4.94 15.41
C GLY A 154 15.24 -3.84 14.35
N GLN A 155 15.77 -4.08 13.14
CA GLN A 155 15.82 -3.11 12.05
C GLN A 155 14.83 -3.45 10.93
N ILE A 156 14.61 -4.75 10.66
CA ILE A 156 13.74 -5.27 9.59
C ILE A 156 12.53 -5.94 10.22
N VAL A 157 11.33 -5.56 9.79
CA VAL A 157 10.08 -6.19 10.20
C VAL A 157 9.24 -6.54 8.97
N SER A 158 8.51 -7.67 9.02
CA SER A 158 7.60 -8.06 7.94
C SER A 158 6.20 -8.31 8.48
N ASP A 159 5.19 -7.74 7.81
CA ASP A 159 3.78 -8.06 8.06
C ASP A 159 2.89 -7.68 6.85
N THR A 160 1.60 -7.89 6.98
CA THR A 160 0.62 -7.47 5.98
C THR A 160 0.45 -5.95 5.95
N VAL A 161 0.06 -5.41 4.77
CA VAL A 161 -0.26 -3.97 4.64
C VAL A 161 -1.27 -3.50 5.69
N HIS A 162 -2.26 -4.33 6.03
CA HIS A 162 -3.28 -3.99 7.03
C HIS A 162 -2.71 -3.79 8.43
N LYS A 163 -1.78 -4.63 8.85
CA LYS A 163 -1.15 -4.51 10.16
C LYS A 163 -0.15 -3.36 10.25
N PHE A 164 0.42 -2.98 9.10
CA PHE A 164 1.25 -1.77 8.99
C PHE A 164 0.43 -0.47 8.98
N GLN A 165 -0.90 -0.55 9.03
CA GLN A 165 -1.72 0.65 9.07
C GLN A 165 -1.48 1.42 10.38
N GLY A 166 -0.99 2.66 10.25
CA GLY A 166 -0.58 3.50 11.38
C GLY A 166 0.93 3.51 11.65
N ASP A 167 1.67 2.50 11.21
CA ASP A 167 3.13 2.45 11.28
C ASP A 167 3.80 3.07 10.03
N GLU A 168 5.07 3.41 10.13
CA GLU A 168 5.87 3.94 9.04
C GLU A 168 7.35 3.54 9.19
N LYS A 169 8.06 3.39 8.07
CA LYS A 169 9.49 3.05 8.05
C LYS A 169 10.24 3.98 7.10
N ASP A 170 11.56 4.06 7.28
CA ASP A 170 12.40 4.79 6.33
C ASP A 170 12.31 4.20 4.95
N VAL A 171 12.37 2.87 4.87
CA VAL A 171 12.23 2.12 3.63
C VAL A 171 11.11 1.09 3.78
N ILE A 172 10.25 1.02 2.76
CA ILE A 172 9.28 -0.06 2.59
C ILE A 172 9.67 -0.88 1.37
N ILE A 173 9.59 -2.21 1.52
CA ILE A 173 9.69 -3.17 0.43
C ILE A 173 8.32 -3.83 0.30
N TYR A 174 7.68 -3.67 -0.86
CA TYR A 174 6.31 -4.12 -1.10
C TYR A 174 6.30 -5.31 -2.06
N SER A 175 6.11 -6.52 -1.53
CA SER A 175 5.98 -7.76 -2.29
C SER A 175 4.54 -7.95 -2.77
N LEU A 176 4.33 -7.97 -4.08
CA LEU A 176 3.00 -7.99 -4.69
C LEU A 176 2.43 -9.40 -4.86
N VAL A 177 3.28 -10.43 -4.93
CA VAL A 177 2.92 -11.82 -5.27
C VAL A 177 2.19 -11.88 -6.61
N VAL A 178 2.66 -11.11 -7.57
CA VAL A 178 2.13 -11.08 -8.94
C VAL A 178 3.12 -11.73 -9.88
N THR A 179 2.69 -12.85 -10.45
CA THR A 179 3.46 -13.66 -11.41
C THR A 179 2.64 -13.88 -12.68
N ASP A 180 3.18 -14.62 -13.66
CA ASP A 180 2.51 -14.88 -14.93
C ASP A 180 1.33 -15.88 -14.83
N ASP A 181 1.34 -16.80 -13.85
CA ASP A 181 0.49 -17.99 -13.91
C ASP A 181 -0.90 -17.83 -13.28
N SER A 182 -1.03 -17.15 -12.13
CA SER A 182 -2.28 -17.13 -11.38
C SER A 182 -2.64 -15.74 -10.86
N SER A 183 -2.02 -14.73 -11.44
CA SER A 183 -2.01 -13.40 -10.85
C SER A 183 -3.15 -12.49 -11.29
N GLU A 184 -3.91 -12.85 -12.33
CA GLU A 184 -5.02 -12.01 -12.80
C GLU A 184 -6.06 -11.78 -11.70
N GLY A 185 -6.44 -12.82 -10.98
CA GLY A 185 -7.36 -12.72 -9.85
C GLY A 185 -6.83 -11.84 -8.72
N LYS A 186 -5.51 -11.86 -8.47
CA LYS A 186 -4.86 -11.02 -7.44
C LYS A 186 -4.81 -9.56 -7.86
N ILE A 187 -4.42 -9.29 -9.12
CA ILE A 187 -4.44 -7.94 -9.69
C ILE A 187 -5.85 -7.38 -9.59
N ARG A 188 -6.84 -8.13 -10.05
CA ARG A 188 -8.24 -7.71 -10.00
C ARG A 188 -8.72 -7.46 -8.56
N TRP A 189 -8.33 -8.30 -7.62
CA TRP A 189 -8.67 -8.10 -6.21
C TRP A 189 -8.05 -6.81 -5.65
N ILE A 190 -6.76 -6.56 -5.90
CA ILE A 190 -6.07 -5.34 -5.43
C ILE A 190 -6.68 -4.10 -6.10
N ASP A 191 -6.88 -4.12 -7.41
CA ASP A 191 -7.29 -2.96 -8.18
C ASP A 191 -8.76 -2.55 -7.97
N TYR A 192 -9.66 -3.52 -7.77
CA TYR A 192 -11.09 -3.26 -7.68
C TYR A 192 -11.69 -3.50 -6.29
N SER A 193 -11.26 -4.53 -5.58
CA SER A 193 -11.86 -4.86 -4.28
C SER A 193 -11.23 -4.08 -3.12
N VAL A 194 -9.91 -3.84 -3.19
CA VAL A 194 -9.16 -3.15 -2.13
C VAL A 194 -8.21 -2.06 -2.66
N PRO A 195 -8.64 -1.18 -3.57
CA PRO A 195 -7.76 -0.22 -4.26
C PRO A 195 -6.98 0.69 -3.32
N ASN A 196 -7.56 1.03 -2.17
CA ASN A 196 -6.91 1.88 -1.16
C ASN A 196 -5.74 1.17 -0.46
N LEU A 197 -5.63 -0.16 -0.57
CA LEU A 197 -4.53 -0.92 0.03
C LEU A 197 -3.19 -0.50 -0.56
N VAL A 198 -3.15 -0.21 -1.87
CA VAL A 198 -1.94 0.28 -2.55
C VAL A 198 -1.54 1.65 -1.99
N ASN A 199 -2.52 2.54 -1.79
CA ASN A 199 -2.25 3.86 -1.18
C ASN A 199 -1.69 3.72 0.25
N VAL A 200 -2.26 2.81 1.05
CA VAL A 200 -1.75 2.53 2.39
C VAL A 200 -0.31 2.03 2.32
N ALA A 201 -0.01 1.06 1.45
CA ALA A 201 1.34 0.52 1.28
C ALA A 201 2.35 1.61 0.90
N VAL A 202 2.05 2.39 -0.14
CA VAL A 202 2.92 3.47 -0.65
C VAL A 202 3.21 4.50 0.45
N THR A 203 2.19 4.92 1.18
CA THR A 203 2.32 5.98 2.21
C THR A 203 2.96 5.52 3.52
N ARG A 204 3.39 4.26 3.63
CA ARG A 204 4.20 3.77 4.77
C ARG A 204 5.68 4.10 4.64
N ALA A 205 6.16 4.37 3.42
CA ALA A 205 7.56 4.68 3.15
C ALA A 205 7.87 6.17 3.34
N ARG A 206 8.89 6.47 4.13
CA ARG A 206 9.36 7.86 4.31
C ARG A 206 10.35 8.27 3.24
N LYS A 207 11.34 7.42 2.93
CA LYS A 207 12.48 7.74 2.06
C LYS A 207 12.44 7.02 0.72
N ALA A 208 12.22 5.68 0.75
CA ALA A 208 12.14 4.86 -0.45
C ALA A 208 11.08 3.77 -0.33
N LEU A 209 10.45 3.47 -1.45
CA LEU A 209 9.55 2.33 -1.65
C LEU A 209 10.13 1.44 -2.74
N TYR A 210 10.53 0.23 -2.38
CA TYR A 210 10.85 -0.82 -3.35
C TYR A 210 9.60 -1.64 -3.61
N VAL A 211 9.16 -1.71 -4.86
CA VAL A 211 8.06 -2.57 -5.28
C VAL A 211 8.66 -3.79 -5.95
N VAL A 212 8.37 -4.97 -5.42
CA VAL A 212 8.91 -6.24 -5.90
C VAL A 212 7.77 -7.04 -6.55
N GLY A 213 7.94 -7.39 -7.82
CA GLY A 213 6.94 -8.12 -8.59
C GLY A 213 7.18 -8.03 -10.09
N ASN A 214 6.43 -8.79 -10.89
CA ASN A 214 6.55 -8.83 -12.34
C ASN A 214 5.97 -7.56 -12.97
N LEU A 215 6.84 -6.64 -13.36
CA LEU A 215 6.47 -5.35 -13.95
C LEU A 215 5.68 -5.51 -15.24
N HIS A 216 6.20 -6.34 -16.15
CA HIS A 216 5.58 -6.56 -17.45
C HIS A 216 4.17 -7.15 -17.32
N TYR A 217 4.00 -8.11 -16.42
CA TYR A 217 2.69 -8.72 -16.16
C TYR A 217 1.68 -7.70 -15.65
N ILE A 218 2.07 -6.82 -14.72
CA ILE A 218 1.19 -5.77 -14.21
C ILE A 218 0.84 -4.78 -15.31
N GLN A 219 1.80 -4.33 -16.12
CA GLN A 219 1.56 -3.38 -17.22
C GLN A 219 0.61 -3.92 -18.28
N THR A 220 0.58 -5.24 -18.47
CA THR A 220 -0.31 -5.88 -19.45
C THR A 220 -1.70 -6.21 -18.92
N HIS A 221 -1.85 -6.39 -17.58
CA HIS A 221 -3.10 -6.83 -16.95
C HIS A 221 -3.76 -5.78 -16.05
N SER A 222 -3.11 -4.64 -15.80
CA SER A 222 -3.67 -3.53 -15.04
C SER A 222 -3.57 -2.23 -15.83
N SER A 223 -4.70 -1.55 -16.01
CA SER A 223 -4.74 -0.25 -16.69
C SER A 223 -4.07 0.84 -15.86
N ILE A 224 -3.54 1.86 -16.56
CA ILE A 224 -3.03 3.09 -15.92
C ILE A 224 -4.09 3.85 -15.09
N ASP A 225 -5.37 3.57 -15.30
CA ASP A 225 -6.47 4.12 -14.53
C ASP A 225 -6.78 3.32 -13.26
N LEU A 226 -5.99 2.27 -12.99
CA LEU A 226 -6.08 1.41 -11.81
C LEU A 226 -4.83 1.54 -10.93
N PRO A 227 -4.93 1.27 -9.63
CA PRO A 227 -3.84 1.51 -8.68
C PRO A 227 -2.52 0.84 -9.03
N LEU A 228 -2.53 -0.45 -9.37
CA LEU A 228 -1.30 -1.17 -9.70
C LEU A 228 -0.72 -0.75 -11.05
N GLY A 229 -1.56 -0.62 -12.08
CA GLY A 229 -1.11 -0.16 -13.39
C GLY A 229 -0.52 1.25 -13.34
N TYR A 230 -1.14 2.16 -12.58
CA TYR A 230 -0.57 3.49 -12.38
C TYR A 230 0.73 3.46 -11.56
N LEU A 231 0.84 2.57 -10.58
CA LEU A 231 2.06 2.41 -9.78
C LEU A 231 3.23 1.93 -10.65
N ALA A 232 2.99 0.94 -11.51
CA ALA A 232 3.97 0.44 -12.46
C ALA A 232 4.43 1.53 -13.45
N TRP A 233 3.47 2.24 -14.04
CA TRP A 233 3.77 3.37 -14.92
C TRP A 233 4.53 4.50 -14.20
N TYR A 234 4.10 4.87 -13.00
CA TYR A 234 4.70 5.94 -12.21
C TYR A 234 6.16 5.62 -11.85
N ALA A 235 6.46 4.39 -11.45
CA ALA A 235 7.81 3.98 -11.09
C ALA A 235 8.81 4.21 -12.24
N GLU A 236 8.40 3.97 -13.50
CA GLU A 236 9.25 4.19 -14.68
C GLU A 236 9.27 5.65 -15.15
N ASN A 237 8.20 6.40 -14.93
CA ASN A 237 8.01 7.73 -15.54
C ASN A 237 8.09 8.90 -14.53
N LYS A 238 8.37 8.64 -13.26
CA LYS A 238 8.36 9.66 -12.19
C LYS A 238 9.20 10.91 -12.50
N GLN A 239 10.31 10.75 -13.24
CA GLN A 239 11.18 11.88 -13.64
C GLN A 239 10.51 12.84 -14.63
N LYS A 240 9.43 12.41 -15.31
CA LYS A 240 8.70 13.19 -16.31
C LYS A 240 7.50 13.93 -15.72
N ILE A 241 7.19 13.69 -14.43
CA ILE A 241 5.99 14.21 -13.78
C ILE A 241 6.37 15.51 -13.05
N ASN A 242 5.74 16.61 -13.47
CA ASN A 242 5.82 17.87 -12.72
C ASN A 242 4.75 17.85 -11.61
N LEU A 243 5.18 17.71 -10.37
CA LEU A 243 4.28 17.65 -9.19
C LEU A 243 3.96 19.04 -8.61
N ASP A 244 4.55 20.10 -9.17
CA ASP A 244 4.38 21.50 -8.71
C ASP A 244 3.20 22.21 -9.41
N SER A 245 2.54 21.53 -10.38
CA SER A 245 1.40 22.07 -11.14
C SER A 245 0.05 21.76 -10.51
#